data_ef98fa148fb6dc0262d518edf7565932
#
_entry.id   ef98fa148fb6dc0262d518edf7565932
#
_cell.length_a   1.000
_cell.length_b   1.000
_cell.length_c   1.000
_cell.angle_alpha   90.00
_cell.angle_beta   90.00
_cell.angle_gamma   90.00
#
_symmetry.space_group_name_H-M   'P 1'
#
loop_
_entity.id
_entity.type
_entity.pdbx_description
1 polymer ?
#
loop_
_entity_poly.entity_id
_entity_poly.type
_entity_poly.pdbx_seq_one_letter_code
_entity_poly.pdbx_strand_id
1 'polypeptide(L)' 'MSQERPLSERQMKILDFIIDQIQERGYGPTVREIVSHVGDKSPTSVHRHLKTLETRGHITRE' A
#
# COMPACT_ATOMS: atom_id res chain seq x y z
N MET A 1 4.84 1.32 -25.35
CA MET A 1 4.66 1.67 -24.31
C MET A 1 4.18 0.70 -23.40
N SER A 2 4.42 0.80 -22.38
CA SER A 2 4.15 -0.09 -21.47
C SER A 2 2.85 -0.15 -21.18
N GLN A 3 2.31 -1.03 -20.99
CA GLN A 3 1.18 -1.08 -20.72
C GLN A 3 0.80 -1.64 -19.52
N GLU A 4 1.51 -1.53 -18.63
CA GLU A 4 1.18 -1.91 -17.43
C GLU A 4 0.02 -1.22 -16.99
N ARG A 5 -0.99 -1.78 -16.48
CA ARG A 5 -2.06 -1.12 -15.97
C ARG A 5 -1.70 -0.38 -14.83
N PRO A 6 -2.11 0.80 -14.64
CA PRO A 6 -1.78 1.57 -13.47
C PRO A 6 -2.46 0.97 -12.25
N LEU A 7 -1.91 1.21 -11.09
CA LEU A 7 -2.55 0.77 -9.87
C LEU A 7 -3.82 1.58 -9.65
N SER A 8 -4.77 1.02 -8.92
CA SER A 8 -5.99 1.75 -8.63
C SER A 8 -5.65 2.92 -7.72
N GLU A 9 -6.54 3.88 -7.64
CA GLU A 9 -6.34 5.04 -6.80
C GLU A 9 -6.08 4.64 -5.37
N ARG A 10 -6.82 3.66 -4.86
CA ARG A 10 -6.66 3.21 -3.49
C ARG A 10 -5.30 2.55 -3.31
N GLN A 11 -4.86 1.77 -4.29
CA GLN A 11 -3.58 1.10 -4.20
C GLN A 11 -2.44 2.12 -4.24
N MET A 12 -2.58 3.15 -5.07
CA MET A 12 -1.57 4.19 -5.12
C MET A 12 -1.49 4.94 -3.81
N LYS A 13 -2.63 5.20 -3.20
CA LYS A 13 -2.67 5.91 -1.94
C LYS A 13 -1.97 5.10 -0.86
N ILE A 14 -2.20 3.80 -0.83
CA ILE A 14 -1.56 2.93 0.13
C ILE A 14 -0.06 2.90 -0.10
N LEU A 15 0.35 2.76 -1.35
CA LEU A 15 1.76 2.69 -1.67
C LEU A 15 2.48 3.98 -1.28
N ASP A 16 1.89 5.12 -1.62
CA ASP A 16 2.48 6.40 -1.28
C ASP A 16 2.62 6.57 0.22
N PHE A 17 1.63 6.13 0.97
CA PHE A 17 1.67 6.23 2.42
C PHE A 17 2.80 5.36 2.99
N ILE A 18 2.96 4.16 2.44
CA ILE A 18 4.01 3.25 2.89
C ILE A 18 5.38 3.88 2.64
N ILE A 19 5.59 4.41 1.46
CA ILE A 19 6.86 5.02 1.11
C ILE A 19 7.14 6.22 2.03
N ASP A 20 6.12 7.04 2.24
CA ASP A 20 6.26 8.19 3.09
C ASP A 20 6.66 7.81 4.50
N GLN A 21 6.03 6.79 5.06
CA GLN A 21 6.34 6.36 6.42
C GLN A 21 7.74 5.78 6.51
N ILE A 22 8.16 5.04 5.51
CA ILE A 22 9.50 4.49 5.49
C ILE A 22 10.52 5.62 5.46
N GLN A 23 10.27 6.65 4.69
CA GLN A 23 11.19 7.77 4.60
C GLN A 23 11.23 8.56 5.89
N GLU A 24 10.10 8.69 6.56
CA GLU A 24 10.06 9.45 7.78
C GLU A 24 10.48 8.69 9.01
N ARG A 25 10.14 7.44 9.13
CA ARG A 25 10.41 6.70 10.34
C ARG A 25 11.41 5.58 10.17
N GLY A 26 11.72 5.23 8.93
CA GLY A 26 12.63 4.12 8.68
C GLY A 26 11.95 2.77 8.65
N TYR A 27 10.64 2.72 8.79
CA TYR A 27 9.92 1.45 8.73
C TYR A 27 8.51 1.73 8.23
N GLY A 28 7.87 0.70 7.69
CA GLY A 28 6.55 0.86 7.12
C GLY A 28 5.45 0.94 8.16
N PRO A 29 4.26 1.35 7.76
CA PRO A 29 3.14 1.47 8.68
C PRO A 29 2.48 0.12 8.94
N THR A 30 1.73 0.04 10.01
CA THR A 30 0.95 -1.17 10.29
C THR A 30 -0.29 -1.14 9.42
N VAL A 31 -0.95 -2.28 9.31
CA VAL A 31 -2.19 -2.36 8.55
C VAL A 31 -3.23 -1.42 9.15
N ARG A 32 -3.27 -1.33 10.47
CA ARG A 32 -4.21 -0.46 11.12
C ARG A 32 -3.97 1.00 10.75
N GLU A 33 -2.72 1.41 10.66
CA GLU A 33 -2.39 2.76 10.28
C GLU A 33 -2.81 3.03 8.84
N ILE A 34 -2.65 2.04 7.97
CA ILE A 34 -3.05 2.20 6.59
C ILE A 34 -4.56 2.33 6.48
N VAL A 35 -5.29 1.48 7.21
CA VAL A 35 -6.75 1.54 7.20
C VAL A 35 -7.21 2.93 7.60
N SER A 36 -6.60 3.47 8.63
CA SER A 36 -6.98 4.78 9.13
C SER A 36 -6.66 5.87 8.10
N HIS A 37 -5.52 5.74 7.45
CA HIS A 37 -5.09 6.76 6.51
C HIS A 37 -5.97 6.80 5.27
N VAL A 38 -6.31 5.65 4.73
CA VAL A 38 -7.09 5.62 3.50
C VAL A 38 -8.59 5.62 3.73
N GLY A 39 -9.01 5.51 4.98
CA GLY A 39 -10.44 5.58 5.28
C GLY A 39 -11.22 4.33 4.93
N ASP A 40 -10.53 3.20 4.86
CA ASP A 40 -11.22 1.95 4.59
C ASP A 40 -12.00 1.53 5.81
N LYS A 41 -13.05 0.77 5.60
CA LYS A 41 -13.85 0.33 6.70
C LYS A 41 -13.36 -0.97 7.28
N SER A 42 -12.52 -1.69 6.56
CA SER A 42 -12.11 -2.99 7.02
C SER A 42 -10.68 -3.24 6.62
N PRO A 43 -9.92 -3.93 7.47
CA PRO A 43 -8.53 -4.26 7.13
C PRO A 43 -8.43 -5.28 6.02
N THR A 44 -9.49 -6.01 5.73
CA THR A 44 -9.48 -7.01 4.67
C THR A 44 -9.14 -6.39 3.33
N SER A 45 -9.72 -5.22 3.03
CA SER A 45 -9.44 -4.53 1.80
C SER A 45 -7.98 -4.16 1.71
N VAL A 46 -7.43 -3.65 2.81
CA VAL A 46 -6.04 -3.23 2.84
C VAL A 46 -5.14 -4.43 2.64
N HIS A 47 -5.44 -5.56 3.28
CA HIS A 47 -4.65 -6.77 3.10
C HIS A 47 -4.64 -7.19 1.64
N ARG A 48 -5.76 -7.08 0.97
CA ARG A 48 -5.86 -7.46 -0.42
C ARG A 48 -5.02 -6.53 -1.29
N HIS A 49 -5.07 -5.25 -1.02
CA HIS A 49 -4.26 -4.29 -1.78
C HIS A 49 -2.77 -4.52 -1.54
N LEU A 50 -2.40 -4.82 -0.29
CA LEU A 50 -1.00 -5.09 0.03
C LEU A 50 -0.50 -6.32 -0.71
N LYS A 51 -1.34 -7.34 -0.80
CA LYS A 51 -0.96 -8.54 -1.51
C LYS A 51 -0.74 -8.25 -2.98
N THR A 52 -1.58 -7.43 -3.57
CA THR A 52 -1.44 -7.05 -4.96
C THR A 52 -0.15 -6.26 -5.17
N LEU A 53 0.15 -5.33 -4.28
CA LEU A 53 1.35 -4.54 -4.40
C LEU A 53 2.60 -5.42 -4.26
N GLU A 54 2.53 -6.39 -3.38
CA GLU A 54 3.62 -7.31 -3.19
C GLU A 54 3.81 -8.17 -4.43
N THR A 55 2.74 -8.70 -4.97
CA THR A 55 2.78 -9.54 -6.15
C THR A 55 3.33 -8.80 -7.35
N ARG A 56 3.04 -7.52 -7.45
CA ARG A 56 3.52 -6.72 -8.57
C ARG A 56 4.91 -6.15 -8.33
N GLY A 57 5.52 -6.46 -7.19
CA GLY A 57 6.87 -6.04 -6.92
C GLY A 57 7.05 -4.61 -6.44
N HIS A 58 5.96 -3.96 -6.05
CA HIS A 58 6.06 -2.59 -5.56
C HIS A 58 6.52 -2.55 -4.11
N ILE A 59 6.27 -3.59 -3.34
CA ILE A 59 6.73 -3.65 -1.96
C ILE A 59 7.25 -5.04 -1.67
N THR A 60 8.08 -5.13 -0.64
CA THR A 60 8.63 -6.39 -0.23
C THR A 60 8.25 -6.62 1.21
N ARG A 61 7.84 -7.82 1.55
CA ARG A 61 7.52 -8.12 2.94
C ARG A 61 8.51 -9.10 3.45
N GLU A 62 8.86 -8.93 4.71
CA GLU A 62 9.80 -9.84 5.28
C GLU A 62 9.22 -10.75 6.24
#